data_d61b00ea7e4114c3b2b1fd2e4c0063d7
#
_entry.id   d61b00ea7e4114c3b2b1fd2e4c0063d7
#
_cell.length_a   1.000
_cell.length_b   1.000
_cell.length_c   1.000
_cell.angle_alpha   90.00
_cell.angle_beta   90.00
_cell.angle_gamma   90.00
#
_symmetry.space_group_name_H-M   'P 1'
#
loop_
_entity.id
_entity.type
_entity.pdbx_description
1 polymer ?
#
loop_
_entity_poly.entity_id
_entity_poly.type
_entity_poly.pdbx_seq_one_letter_code
_entity_poly.pdbx_strand_id
1 'polypeptide(L)'
;IQSWADAEWFTSRDTVAESIKVSIFKVTGETNTDDLSPAPDAWSRPDIPLHALAAFKMERDGLTPDAPGSIGPIKQIEALKAQGHAVAFVGDVVGTGSSRKSATNSVLWFFGDDLPGVPNKRGGGICIGDKIAPIFYNTMEDSGALVFEAPVQDLNMGDVVEIRPYDGKILAADGAVLSTFELKSPVLLDEVRAGGRINLIIGRALTQRARESLGLAPSDVFCAPTTPVTSTKGFTLAQKMVGKACGVEGIRAGTYCEPKMTTVGSQDTTGPMTRDELKDLACLGFSADLVMQSFCHTAAYPKPIDIDTQHTLPDFIMNRGGVSLRPGDGIIHSWLNRMLLPDTVGTGGDSHTRFPMGISF
;
A
#
# COMPACT_ATOMS: atom_id res chain seq x y z
N ILE A 1 14.84 2.18 26.21
CA ILE A 1 14.76 3.55 25.61
C ILE A 1 15.99 3.80 24.73
N GLN A 2 17.22 3.46 25.17
CA GLN A 2 18.44 3.68 24.40
C GLN A 2 18.39 3.00 23.02
N SER A 3 18.02 1.72 22.95
CA SER A 3 17.87 0.98 21.70
C SER A 3 16.91 1.67 20.70
N TRP A 4 15.81 2.24 21.19
CA TRP A 4 14.92 3.05 20.37
C TRP A 4 15.55 4.37 19.94
N ALA A 5 16.27 5.07 20.85
CA ALA A 5 16.97 6.32 20.53
C ALA A 5 18.06 6.11 19.47
N ASP A 6 18.72 4.98 19.49
CA ASP A 6 19.77 4.58 18.54
C ASP A 6 19.19 3.99 17.24
N ALA A 7 17.86 3.90 17.14
CA ALA A 7 17.14 3.33 16.00
C ALA A 7 17.59 1.91 15.63
N GLU A 8 17.95 1.06 16.63
CA GLU A 8 18.44 -0.32 16.39
C GLU A 8 17.40 -1.16 15.63
N TRP A 9 16.09 -0.94 15.84
CA TRP A 9 15.01 -1.60 15.10
C TRP A 9 15.13 -1.42 13.59
N PHE A 10 15.78 -0.35 13.13
CA PHE A 10 15.97 0.00 11.72
C PHE A 10 17.40 -0.30 11.26
N THR A 11 18.42 0.12 12.03
CA THR A 11 19.82 -0.01 11.65
C THR A 11 20.32 -1.45 11.68
N SER A 12 19.67 -2.34 12.46
CA SER A 12 19.96 -3.77 12.46
C SER A 12 19.43 -4.53 11.25
N ARG A 13 18.59 -3.90 10.43
CA ARG A 13 18.10 -4.49 9.17
C ARG A 13 19.06 -4.16 8.04
N ASP A 14 19.17 -5.08 7.10
CA ASP A 14 19.98 -4.86 5.90
C ASP A 14 19.45 -3.65 5.11
N THR A 15 20.35 -2.90 4.51
CA THR A 15 20.00 -1.86 3.53
C THR A 15 19.49 -2.52 2.26
N VAL A 16 18.67 -1.79 1.49
CA VAL A 16 18.32 -2.24 0.14
C VAL A 16 19.61 -2.48 -0.64
N ALA A 17 19.73 -3.63 -1.29
CA ALA A 17 20.93 -3.98 -2.04
C ALA A 17 21.16 -3.00 -3.21
N GLU A 18 22.43 -2.66 -3.45
CA GLU A 18 22.81 -1.78 -4.59
C GLU A 18 22.55 -2.45 -5.94
N SER A 19 22.55 -3.79 -5.97
CA SER A 19 22.28 -4.62 -7.15
C SER A 19 21.37 -5.76 -6.77
N ILE A 20 20.21 -5.87 -7.45
CA ILE A 20 19.20 -6.90 -7.21
C ILE A 20 18.98 -7.64 -8.53
N LYS A 21 19.35 -8.92 -8.56
CA LYS A 21 19.11 -9.77 -9.72
C LYS A 21 17.73 -10.40 -9.64
N VAL A 22 16.92 -10.24 -10.69
CA VAL A 22 15.53 -10.72 -10.71
C VAL A 22 15.18 -11.39 -12.03
N SER A 23 14.25 -12.35 -11.96
CA SER A 23 13.56 -12.89 -13.14
C SER A 23 12.28 -12.08 -13.36
N ILE A 24 11.96 -11.78 -14.62
CA ILE A 24 10.80 -10.96 -14.97
C ILE A 24 9.55 -11.83 -15.17
N PHE A 25 8.48 -11.51 -14.43
CA PHE A 25 7.12 -11.98 -14.74
C PHE A 25 6.38 -10.81 -15.40
N LYS A 26 6.23 -10.86 -16.72
CA LYS A 26 5.67 -9.77 -17.53
C LYS A 26 4.19 -9.96 -17.79
N VAL A 27 3.42 -8.89 -17.59
CA VAL A 27 2.00 -8.80 -17.98
C VAL A 27 1.83 -7.65 -18.97
N THR A 28 1.46 -7.97 -20.19
CA THR A 28 1.23 -6.98 -21.24
C THR A 28 -0.16 -6.33 -21.13
N GLY A 29 -0.25 -5.09 -21.55
CA GLY A 29 -1.48 -4.30 -21.55
C GLY A 29 -1.90 -3.84 -20.16
N GLU A 30 -3.16 -3.47 -20.02
CA GLU A 30 -3.73 -3.03 -18.75
C GLU A 30 -3.98 -4.22 -17.82
N THR A 31 -3.51 -4.12 -16.60
CA THR A 31 -3.80 -5.04 -15.50
C THR A 31 -4.66 -4.32 -14.47
N ASN A 32 -5.94 -4.62 -14.46
CA ASN A 32 -6.84 -4.07 -13.45
C ASN A 32 -6.91 -4.95 -12.19
N THR A 33 -7.55 -4.45 -11.17
CA THR A 33 -7.65 -5.16 -9.88
C THR A 33 -8.49 -6.43 -9.97
N ASP A 34 -9.40 -6.58 -10.93
CA ASP A 34 -10.16 -7.81 -11.13
C ASP A 34 -9.34 -8.90 -11.83
N ASP A 35 -8.31 -8.53 -12.60
CA ASP A 35 -7.34 -9.51 -13.12
C ASP A 35 -6.51 -10.13 -11.99
N LEU A 36 -6.19 -9.34 -10.96
CA LEU A 36 -5.34 -9.73 -9.82
C LEU A 36 -6.14 -10.34 -8.66
N SER A 37 -7.38 -9.88 -8.48
CA SER A 37 -8.24 -10.25 -7.36
C SER A 37 -9.70 -10.21 -7.79
N PRO A 38 -10.16 -11.22 -8.55
CA PRO A 38 -11.51 -11.22 -9.11
C PRO A 38 -12.58 -11.21 -8.03
N ALA A 39 -13.48 -10.22 -8.06
CA ALA A 39 -14.54 -10.07 -7.07
C ALA A 39 -15.44 -11.31 -6.92
N PRO A 40 -15.79 -12.05 -7.99
CA PRO A 40 -16.58 -13.29 -7.84
C PRO A 40 -15.90 -14.39 -7.01
N ASP A 41 -14.56 -14.40 -6.96
CA ASP A 41 -13.80 -15.39 -6.21
C ASP A 41 -13.63 -15.05 -4.72
N ALA A 42 -13.93 -13.85 -4.29
CA ALA A 42 -13.78 -13.41 -2.89
C ALA A 42 -14.57 -14.27 -1.89
N TRP A 43 -15.65 -14.90 -2.34
CA TRP A 43 -16.50 -15.73 -1.49
C TRP A 43 -16.06 -17.17 -1.38
N SER A 44 -15.53 -17.73 -2.47
CA SER A 44 -15.00 -19.11 -2.50
C SER A 44 -13.55 -19.19 -2.04
N ARG A 45 -12.86 -18.04 -2.00
CA ARG A 45 -11.44 -17.90 -1.68
C ARG A 45 -11.25 -16.76 -0.69
N PRO A 46 -11.62 -16.97 0.61
CA PRO A 46 -11.77 -15.87 1.57
C PRO A 46 -10.45 -15.34 2.16
N ASP A 47 -9.36 -16.08 2.01
CA ASP A 47 -8.04 -15.67 2.48
C ASP A 47 -7.09 -15.30 1.33
N ILE A 48 -5.98 -14.65 1.66
CA ILE A 48 -4.99 -14.19 0.67
C ILE A 48 -4.44 -15.35 -0.17
N PRO A 49 -3.95 -16.47 0.41
CA PRO A 49 -3.41 -17.57 -0.36
C PRO A 49 -4.40 -18.14 -1.37
N LEU A 50 -5.64 -18.39 -0.95
CA LEU A 50 -6.67 -18.94 -1.82
C LEU A 50 -7.12 -17.93 -2.88
N HIS A 51 -7.27 -16.65 -2.51
CA HIS A 51 -7.69 -15.63 -3.47
C HIS A 51 -6.63 -15.37 -4.54
N ALA A 52 -5.37 -15.38 -4.16
CA ALA A 52 -4.24 -15.23 -5.09
C ALA A 52 -4.23 -16.29 -6.20
N LEU A 53 -4.72 -17.51 -5.94
CA LEU A 53 -4.83 -18.56 -6.96
C LEU A 53 -5.73 -18.15 -8.14
N ALA A 54 -6.64 -17.19 -7.94
CA ALA A 54 -7.51 -16.69 -9.01
C ALA A 54 -6.88 -15.53 -9.80
N ALA A 55 -5.71 -15.02 -9.43
CA ALA A 55 -5.02 -13.99 -10.18
C ALA A 55 -4.68 -14.51 -11.60
N PHE A 56 -5.03 -13.71 -12.63
CA PHE A 56 -4.82 -14.07 -14.04
C PHE A 56 -5.43 -15.42 -14.45
N LYS A 57 -6.54 -15.80 -13.86
CA LYS A 57 -7.25 -17.04 -14.22
C LYS A 57 -7.84 -17.04 -15.64
N MET A 58 -7.95 -15.87 -16.26
CA MET A 58 -8.33 -15.71 -17.66
C MET A 58 -7.09 -15.65 -18.54
N GLU A 59 -7.16 -16.31 -19.68
CA GLU A 59 -6.07 -16.34 -20.65
C GLU A 59 -5.73 -14.93 -21.16
N ARG A 60 -4.45 -14.61 -21.20
CA ARG A 60 -3.88 -13.37 -21.72
C ARG A 60 -2.62 -13.69 -22.52
N ASP A 61 -2.20 -12.72 -23.34
CA ASP A 61 -0.94 -12.81 -24.06
C ASP A 61 0.24 -13.05 -23.09
N GLY A 62 1.02 -14.10 -23.37
CA GLY A 62 2.16 -14.52 -22.53
C GLY A 62 1.79 -15.18 -21.19
N LEU A 63 0.51 -15.28 -20.82
CA LEU A 63 0.05 -15.92 -19.58
C LEU A 63 -0.90 -17.07 -19.88
N THR A 64 -0.53 -18.27 -19.43
CA THR A 64 -1.37 -19.47 -19.57
C THR A 64 -1.84 -19.94 -18.20
N PRO A 65 -3.14 -19.81 -17.87
CA PRO A 65 -3.70 -20.31 -16.62
C PRO A 65 -3.50 -21.81 -16.48
N ASP A 66 -3.17 -22.28 -15.28
CA ASP A 66 -3.02 -23.73 -14.98
C ASP A 66 -4.34 -24.48 -15.13
N ALA A 67 -5.44 -23.82 -14.74
CA ALA A 67 -6.80 -24.28 -14.97
C ALA A 67 -7.68 -23.10 -15.40
N PRO A 68 -7.99 -22.95 -16.69
CA PRO A 68 -8.72 -21.79 -17.22
C PRO A 68 -10.00 -21.50 -16.45
N GLY A 69 -10.19 -20.21 -16.07
CA GLY A 69 -11.34 -19.75 -15.33
C GLY A 69 -11.35 -20.04 -13.82
N SER A 70 -10.34 -20.73 -13.29
CA SER A 70 -10.30 -21.10 -11.87
C SER A 70 -8.96 -20.90 -11.16
N ILE A 71 -7.84 -21.15 -11.83
CA ILE A 71 -6.49 -21.02 -11.29
C ILE A 71 -5.62 -20.30 -12.32
N GLY A 72 -4.84 -19.30 -11.85
CA GLY A 72 -3.94 -18.54 -12.68
C GLY A 72 -2.63 -19.27 -13.02
N PRO A 73 -1.62 -18.57 -13.57
CA PRO A 73 -0.38 -19.13 -14.10
C PRO A 73 0.63 -19.48 -12.98
N ILE A 74 0.26 -20.31 -12.02
CA ILE A 74 1.07 -20.66 -10.86
C ILE A 74 2.34 -21.40 -11.27
N LYS A 75 2.23 -22.37 -12.17
CA LYS A 75 3.39 -23.15 -12.66
C LYS A 75 4.40 -22.28 -13.39
N GLN A 76 3.93 -21.27 -14.13
CA GLN A 76 4.81 -20.31 -14.79
C GLN A 76 5.60 -19.47 -13.77
N ILE A 77 4.94 -19.00 -12.71
CA ILE A 77 5.59 -18.26 -11.61
C ILE A 77 6.58 -19.17 -10.88
N GLU A 78 6.20 -20.41 -10.57
CA GLU A 78 7.09 -21.40 -9.91
C GLU A 78 8.32 -21.69 -10.76
N ALA A 79 8.16 -21.82 -12.08
CA ALA A 79 9.28 -22.04 -12.99
C ALA A 79 10.27 -20.86 -13.00
N LEU A 80 9.78 -19.62 -12.89
CA LEU A 80 10.65 -18.43 -12.73
C LEU A 80 11.39 -18.45 -11.39
N LYS A 81 10.71 -18.76 -10.29
CA LYS A 81 11.32 -18.89 -8.96
C LYS A 81 12.39 -19.99 -8.91
N ALA A 82 12.20 -21.08 -9.65
CA ALA A 82 13.15 -22.18 -9.72
C ALA A 82 14.49 -21.78 -10.37
N GLN A 83 14.58 -20.61 -11.03
CA GLN A 83 15.84 -20.05 -11.53
C GLN A 83 16.76 -19.55 -10.39
N GLY A 84 16.28 -19.49 -9.16
CA GLY A 84 17.06 -19.09 -7.99
C GLY A 84 17.22 -17.58 -7.79
N HIS A 85 16.43 -16.77 -8.50
CA HIS A 85 16.35 -15.32 -8.33
C HIS A 85 15.00 -14.91 -7.76
N ALA A 86 14.93 -13.73 -7.15
CA ALA A 86 13.66 -13.08 -6.87
C ALA A 86 12.91 -12.86 -8.20
N VAL A 87 11.59 -12.90 -8.16
CA VAL A 87 10.76 -12.65 -9.35
C VAL A 87 10.12 -11.27 -9.21
N ALA A 88 10.35 -10.40 -10.20
CA ALA A 88 9.71 -9.09 -10.25
C ALA A 88 8.41 -9.17 -11.07
N PHE A 89 7.33 -8.59 -10.53
CA PHE A 89 6.10 -8.33 -11.28
C PHE A 89 6.31 -7.11 -12.17
N VAL A 90 6.09 -7.26 -13.47
CA VAL A 90 6.27 -6.20 -14.48
C VAL A 90 5.02 -6.05 -15.33
N GLY A 91 4.50 -4.83 -15.49
CA GLY A 91 3.31 -4.58 -16.30
C GLY A 91 3.34 -3.24 -17.02
N ASP A 92 2.60 -3.13 -18.14
CA ASP A 92 2.51 -1.88 -18.88
C ASP A 92 1.65 -0.85 -18.10
N VAL A 93 0.42 -1.20 -17.75
CA VAL A 93 -0.44 -0.37 -16.88
C VAL A 93 -0.95 -1.24 -15.73
N VAL A 94 -0.59 -0.90 -14.51
CA VAL A 94 -0.80 -1.78 -13.35
C VAL A 94 -1.75 -1.17 -12.33
N GLY A 95 -2.69 -1.99 -11.83
CA GLY A 95 -3.47 -1.71 -10.63
C GLY A 95 -4.61 -0.72 -10.80
N THR A 96 -5.15 -0.56 -12.02
CA THR A 96 -6.39 0.16 -12.26
C THR A 96 -7.58 -0.57 -11.62
N GLY A 97 -8.70 0.13 -11.40
CA GLY A 97 -9.87 -0.47 -10.73
C GLY A 97 -9.98 -0.09 -9.26
N SER A 98 -10.78 -0.81 -8.49
CA SER A 98 -11.15 -0.42 -7.12
C SER A 98 -10.62 -1.33 -6.00
N SER A 99 -10.48 -2.62 -6.22
CA SER A 99 -10.09 -3.62 -5.19
C SER A 99 -8.56 -3.69 -4.96
N ARG A 100 -7.91 -2.54 -4.76
CA ARG A 100 -6.45 -2.42 -4.82
C ARG A 100 -5.72 -3.16 -3.71
N LYS A 101 -6.25 -3.16 -2.49
CA LYS A 101 -5.61 -3.88 -1.37
C LYS A 101 -5.59 -5.39 -1.62
N SER A 102 -6.70 -5.98 -2.05
CA SER A 102 -6.75 -7.40 -2.41
C SER A 102 -5.84 -7.74 -3.58
N ALA A 103 -5.83 -6.88 -4.61
CA ALA A 103 -4.95 -7.04 -5.78
C ALA A 103 -3.46 -6.98 -5.38
N THR A 104 -3.07 -6.04 -4.53
CA THR A 104 -1.72 -5.98 -3.97
C THR A 104 -1.38 -7.25 -3.20
N ASN A 105 -2.27 -7.73 -2.32
CA ASN A 105 -2.05 -8.96 -1.59
C ASN A 105 -1.85 -10.18 -2.51
N SER A 106 -2.58 -10.26 -3.63
CA SER A 106 -2.38 -11.32 -4.62
C SER A 106 -1.00 -11.24 -5.30
N VAL A 107 -0.55 -10.03 -5.66
CA VAL A 107 0.81 -9.83 -6.20
C VAL A 107 1.85 -10.21 -5.15
N LEU A 108 1.73 -9.72 -3.93
CA LEU A 108 2.69 -10.01 -2.87
C LEU A 108 2.71 -11.49 -2.47
N TRP A 109 1.58 -12.19 -2.58
CA TRP A 109 1.54 -13.62 -2.33
C TRP A 109 2.48 -14.41 -3.25
N PHE A 110 2.61 -13.98 -4.49
CA PHE A 110 3.52 -14.61 -5.46
C PHE A 110 4.92 -14.02 -5.47
N PHE A 111 5.07 -12.74 -5.24
CA PHE A 111 6.33 -12.01 -5.49
C PHE A 111 6.97 -11.40 -4.23
N GLY A 112 6.30 -11.49 -3.09
CA GLY A 112 6.81 -11.04 -1.79
C GLY A 112 7.30 -12.20 -0.90
N ASP A 113 7.76 -11.83 0.28
CA ASP A 113 8.31 -12.71 1.30
C ASP A 113 7.34 -12.86 2.49
N ASP A 114 7.42 -13.97 3.20
CA ASP A 114 6.61 -14.23 4.38
C ASP A 114 6.96 -13.24 5.50
N LEU A 115 5.93 -12.66 6.12
CA LEU A 115 6.11 -11.78 7.27
C LEU A 115 6.30 -12.60 8.54
N PRO A 116 7.39 -12.41 9.30
CA PRO A 116 7.62 -13.14 10.55
C PRO A 116 6.45 -13.00 11.53
N GLY A 117 5.88 -14.13 11.94
CA GLY A 117 4.78 -14.16 12.90
C GLY A 117 3.39 -13.80 12.33
N VAL A 118 3.26 -13.51 11.05
CA VAL A 118 1.98 -13.17 10.40
C VAL A 118 1.65 -14.24 9.35
N PRO A 119 0.81 -15.22 9.65
CA PRO A 119 0.46 -16.27 8.71
C PRO A 119 -0.37 -15.72 7.53
N ASN A 120 -0.22 -16.37 6.38
CA ASN A 120 -1.02 -16.10 5.16
C ASN A 120 -0.93 -14.67 4.62
N LYS A 121 0.13 -13.93 4.97
CA LYS A 121 0.40 -12.58 4.46
C LYS A 121 1.87 -12.45 4.10
N ARG A 122 2.14 -11.75 3.00
CA ARG A 122 3.48 -11.45 2.52
C ARG A 122 3.65 -9.96 2.31
N GLY A 123 4.88 -9.50 2.38
CA GLY A 123 5.29 -8.13 2.12
C GLY A 123 6.57 -8.09 1.29
N GLY A 124 7.10 -6.92 1.04
CA GLY A 124 8.29 -6.76 0.21
C GLY A 124 8.02 -7.02 -1.27
N GLY A 125 8.96 -7.70 -1.94
CA GLY A 125 8.88 -7.98 -3.37
C GLY A 125 9.16 -6.77 -4.27
N ILE A 126 9.09 -6.98 -5.59
CA ILE A 126 9.42 -5.95 -6.59
C ILE A 126 8.29 -5.83 -7.60
N CYS A 127 7.81 -4.60 -7.81
CA CYS A 127 6.77 -4.27 -8.78
C CYS A 127 7.24 -3.13 -9.68
N ILE A 128 7.27 -3.37 -10.99
CA ILE A 128 7.68 -2.41 -12.01
C ILE A 128 6.51 -2.18 -12.96
N GLY A 129 6.16 -0.93 -13.23
CA GLY A 129 5.14 -0.59 -14.23
C GLY A 129 5.61 0.53 -15.14
N ASP A 130 5.21 0.53 -16.41
CA ASP A 130 5.34 1.74 -17.22
C ASP A 130 4.44 2.83 -16.62
N LYS A 131 3.24 2.42 -16.20
CA LYS A 131 2.33 3.21 -15.36
C LYS A 131 1.75 2.37 -14.23
N ILE A 132 1.69 2.93 -13.05
CA ILE A 132 1.07 2.28 -11.88
C ILE A 132 0.00 3.21 -11.31
N ALA A 133 -1.23 2.69 -11.15
CA ALA A 133 -2.31 3.45 -10.55
C ALA A 133 -1.91 3.93 -9.13
N PRO A 134 -2.11 5.21 -8.80
CA PRO A 134 -1.52 5.81 -7.59
C PRO A 134 -1.85 5.08 -6.29
N ILE A 135 -3.10 4.62 -6.11
CA ILE A 135 -3.50 3.90 -4.89
C ILE A 135 -2.86 2.50 -4.85
N PHE A 136 -2.73 1.82 -5.99
CA PHE A 136 -2.03 0.53 -6.05
C PHE A 136 -0.55 0.71 -5.72
N TYR A 137 0.10 1.73 -6.29
CA TYR A 137 1.47 2.11 -5.98
C TYR A 137 1.67 2.30 -4.47
N ASN A 138 0.86 3.16 -3.86
CA ASN A 138 0.95 3.43 -2.42
C ASN A 138 0.70 2.18 -1.56
N THR A 139 -0.20 1.28 -1.98
CA THR A 139 -0.46 0.04 -1.24
C THR A 139 0.72 -0.94 -1.32
N MET A 140 1.45 -0.94 -2.45
CA MET A 140 2.71 -1.67 -2.57
C MET A 140 3.79 -1.10 -1.64
N GLU A 141 3.94 0.24 -1.58
CA GLU A 141 4.84 0.92 -0.63
C GLU A 141 4.49 0.59 0.82
N ASP A 142 3.20 0.65 1.18
CA ASP A 142 2.72 0.30 2.53
C ASP A 142 3.15 -1.10 2.95
N SER A 143 3.28 -2.00 1.99
CA SER A 143 3.69 -3.40 2.20
C SER A 143 5.20 -3.63 2.13
N GLY A 144 5.99 -2.57 1.98
CA GLY A 144 7.45 -2.64 1.91
C GLY A 144 8.00 -3.15 0.58
N ALA A 145 7.21 -3.12 -0.48
CA ALA A 145 7.68 -3.51 -1.81
C ALA A 145 8.56 -2.42 -2.44
N LEU A 146 9.57 -2.83 -3.18
CA LEU A 146 10.31 -1.94 -4.08
C LEU A 146 9.44 -1.73 -5.33
N VAL A 147 8.70 -0.63 -5.34
CA VAL A 147 7.77 -0.28 -6.41
C VAL A 147 8.22 0.99 -7.13
N PHE A 148 8.28 0.96 -8.46
CA PHE A 148 8.64 2.12 -9.27
C PHE A 148 8.08 2.06 -10.68
N GLU A 149 7.99 3.22 -11.31
CA GLU A 149 7.62 3.36 -12.72
C GLU A 149 8.87 3.47 -13.58
N ALA A 150 8.92 2.68 -14.66
CA ALA A 150 10.00 2.65 -15.64
C ALA A 150 9.47 2.22 -17.01
N PRO A 151 10.05 2.63 -18.13
CA PRO A 151 9.79 2.02 -19.43
C PRO A 151 10.02 0.51 -19.37
N VAL A 152 9.00 -0.28 -19.74
CA VAL A 152 9.03 -1.76 -19.59
C VAL A 152 8.98 -2.51 -20.92
N GLN A 153 9.09 -1.81 -22.06
CA GLN A 153 8.96 -2.37 -23.40
C GLN A 153 10.04 -3.40 -23.70
N ASP A 154 11.25 -3.18 -23.19
CA ASP A 154 12.41 -4.06 -23.39
C ASP A 154 12.56 -5.13 -22.28
N LEU A 155 11.59 -5.24 -21.39
CA LEU A 155 11.54 -6.27 -20.34
C LEU A 155 10.57 -7.37 -20.77
N ASN A 156 11.07 -8.59 -20.99
CA ASN A 156 10.25 -9.71 -21.46
C ASN A 156 10.05 -10.76 -20.37
N MET A 157 9.01 -11.59 -20.55
CA MET A 157 8.74 -12.73 -19.66
C MET A 157 9.95 -13.66 -19.63
N GLY A 158 10.45 -13.93 -18.42
CA GLY A 158 11.57 -14.85 -18.19
C GLY A 158 12.96 -14.23 -18.31
N ASP A 159 13.08 -12.98 -18.75
CA ASP A 159 14.36 -12.28 -18.74
C ASP A 159 14.92 -12.22 -17.31
N VAL A 160 16.24 -12.33 -17.21
CA VAL A 160 16.97 -12.10 -15.97
C VAL A 160 17.70 -10.78 -16.07
N VAL A 161 17.34 -9.84 -15.21
CA VAL A 161 17.87 -8.47 -15.23
C VAL A 161 18.46 -8.09 -13.87
N GLU A 162 19.28 -7.05 -13.85
CA GLU A 162 19.84 -6.45 -12.66
C GLU A 162 19.19 -5.07 -12.42
N ILE A 163 18.57 -4.90 -11.26
CA ILE A 163 18.00 -3.61 -10.82
C ILE A 163 19.01 -2.94 -9.92
N ARG A 164 19.32 -1.66 -10.20
CA ARG A 164 20.16 -0.78 -9.37
C ARG A 164 19.30 0.34 -8.78
N PRO A 165 18.72 0.14 -7.59
CA PRO A 165 17.76 1.08 -7.02
C PRO A 165 18.32 2.48 -6.78
N TYR A 166 19.59 2.58 -6.40
CA TYR A 166 20.25 3.87 -6.11
C TYR A 166 20.68 4.61 -7.38
N ASP A 167 20.96 3.87 -8.47
CA ASP A 167 21.36 4.44 -9.76
C ASP A 167 20.15 4.71 -10.68
N GLY A 168 18.97 4.19 -10.32
CA GLY A 168 17.76 4.28 -11.15
C GLY A 168 17.90 3.55 -12.49
N LYS A 169 18.49 2.35 -12.51
CA LYS A 169 18.78 1.60 -13.76
C LYS A 169 18.31 0.16 -13.67
N ILE A 170 17.87 -0.36 -14.81
CA ILE A 170 17.64 -1.79 -15.05
C ILE A 170 18.61 -2.21 -16.16
N LEU A 171 19.42 -3.22 -15.90
CA LEU A 171 20.46 -3.70 -16.77
C LEU A 171 20.18 -5.12 -17.26
N ALA A 172 20.52 -5.39 -18.51
CA ALA A 172 20.59 -6.75 -19.05
C ALA A 172 21.77 -7.53 -18.46
N ALA A 173 21.81 -8.84 -18.70
CA ALA A 173 22.87 -9.71 -18.22
C ALA A 173 24.28 -9.33 -18.73
N ASP A 174 24.38 -8.67 -19.87
CA ASP A 174 25.63 -8.16 -20.46
C ASP A 174 26.00 -6.75 -19.95
N GLY A 175 25.19 -6.16 -19.07
CA GLY A 175 25.38 -4.82 -18.53
C GLY A 175 24.79 -3.69 -19.35
N ALA A 176 24.13 -3.98 -20.49
CA ALA A 176 23.42 -2.96 -21.25
C ALA A 176 22.25 -2.38 -20.44
N VAL A 177 22.05 -1.06 -20.53
CA VAL A 177 20.91 -0.39 -19.88
C VAL A 177 19.65 -0.66 -20.68
N LEU A 178 18.71 -1.42 -20.10
CA LEU A 178 17.39 -1.68 -20.67
C LEU A 178 16.40 -0.56 -20.36
N SER A 179 16.48 -0.01 -19.16
CA SER A 179 15.54 1.03 -18.71
C SER A 179 16.16 1.89 -17.62
N THR A 180 15.64 3.09 -17.46
CA THR A 180 15.99 4.00 -16.36
C THR A 180 14.73 4.44 -15.63
N PHE A 181 14.86 4.71 -14.34
CA PHE A 181 13.76 5.17 -13.49
C PHE A 181 14.23 6.16 -12.43
N GLU A 182 13.28 6.87 -11.86
CA GLU A 182 13.50 7.71 -10.69
C GLU A 182 12.51 7.30 -9.60
N LEU A 183 13.00 7.08 -8.40
CA LEU A 183 12.13 6.80 -7.25
C LEU A 183 11.34 8.06 -6.90
N LYS A 184 10.04 7.94 -6.65
CA LYS A 184 9.17 9.07 -6.26
C LYS A 184 9.66 9.79 -5.02
N SER A 185 10.34 9.06 -4.13
CA SER A 185 10.97 9.61 -2.94
C SER A 185 12.12 8.70 -2.49
N PRO A 186 13.23 9.24 -1.98
CA PRO A 186 14.28 8.44 -1.35
C PRO A 186 13.79 7.71 -0.09
N VAL A 187 12.70 8.18 0.53
CA VAL A 187 12.06 7.53 1.68
C VAL A 187 11.54 6.14 1.35
N LEU A 188 11.24 5.84 0.09
CA LEU A 188 10.85 4.50 -0.35
C LEU A 188 11.88 3.44 0.03
N LEU A 189 13.17 3.73 -0.04
CA LEU A 189 14.22 2.78 0.35
C LEU A 189 14.20 2.50 1.87
N ASP A 190 13.88 3.52 2.67
CA ASP A 190 13.66 3.35 4.11
C ASP A 190 12.39 2.52 4.39
N GLU A 191 11.32 2.72 3.62
CA GLU A 191 10.09 1.92 3.73
C GLU A 191 10.35 0.45 3.43
N VAL A 192 11.08 0.17 2.36
CA VAL A 192 11.52 -1.20 2.01
C VAL A 192 12.35 -1.80 3.15
N ARG A 193 13.36 -1.08 3.65
CA ARG A 193 14.21 -1.51 4.76
C ARG A 193 13.42 -1.75 6.05
N ALA A 194 12.46 -0.90 6.36
CA ALA A 194 11.59 -1.04 7.53
C ALA A 194 10.58 -2.19 7.42
N GLY A 195 10.36 -2.73 6.22
CA GLY A 195 9.34 -3.74 5.93
C GLY A 195 7.94 -3.13 5.80
N GLY A 196 7.87 -1.87 5.38
CA GLY A 196 6.65 -1.14 5.05
C GLY A 196 6.55 0.23 5.69
N ARG A 197 5.70 1.07 5.10
CA ARG A 197 5.50 2.46 5.51
C ARG A 197 5.02 2.59 6.94
N ILE A 198 4.08 1.77 7.38
CA ILE A 198 3.53 1.81 8.76
C ILE A 198 4.64 1.54 9.77
N ASN A 199 5.47 0.53 9.53
CA ASN A 199 6.62 0.22 10.38
C ASN A 199 7.60 1.39 10.47
N LEU A 200 7.88 2.04 9.34
CA LEU A 200 8.76 3.21 9.29
C LEU A 200 8.18 4.39 10.10
N ILE A 201 6.90 4.72 9.90
CA ILE A 201 6.23 5.82 10.62
C ILE A 201 6.26 5.58 12.13
N ILE A 202 5.84 4.38 12.57
CA ILE A 202 5.82 4.03 14.00
C ILE A 202 7.24 4.06 14.58
N GLY A 203 8.19 3.43 13.91
CA GLY A 203 9.57 3.33 14.37
C GLY A 203 10.24 4.70 14.46
N ARG A 204 10.07 5.56 13.47
CA ARG A 204 10.57 6.95 13.49
C ARG A 204 9.97 7.74 14.65
N ALA A 205 8.65 7.65 14.86
CA ALA A 205 7.98 8.35 15.95
C ALA A 205 8.48 7.88 17.33
N LEU A 206 8.69 6.58 17.52
CA LEU A 206 9.23 6.02 18.76
C LEU A 206 10.71 6.41 18.97
N THR A 207 11.52 6.39 17.91
CA THR A 207 12.91 6.86 17.94
C THR A 207 12.98 8.33 18.36
N GLN A 208 12.15 9.18 17.75
CA GLN A 208 12.10 10.60 18.08
C GLN A 208 11.73 10.83 19.55
N ARG A 209 10.67 10.19 20.05
CA ARG A 209 10.26 10.28 21.46
C ARG A 209 11.33 9.77 22.43
N ALA A 210 12.03 8.70 22.10
CA ALA A 210 13.12 8.18 22.91
C ALA A 210 14.29 9.18 22.99
N ARG A 211 14.65 9.78 21.86
CA ARG A 211 15.72 10.81 21.79
C ARG A 211 15.34 12.06 22.57
N GLU A 212 14.11 12.55 22.43
CA GLU A 212 13.61 13.68 23.21
C GLU A 212 13.67 13.40 24.73
N SER A 213 13.26 12.19 25.15
CA SER A 213 13.30 11.78 26.56
C SER A 213 14.72 11.72 27.12
N LEU A 214 15.73 11.49 26.27
CA LEU A 214 17.15 11.45 26.63
C LEU A 214 17.87 12.79 26.38
N GLY A 215 17.17 13.84 25.90
CA GLY A 215 17.78 15.12 25.55
C GLY A 215 18.72 15.07 24.35
N LEU A 216 18.55 14.10 23.44
CA LEU A 216 19.36 13.91 22.24
C LEU A 216 18.78 14.67 21.05
N ALA A 217 19.65 15.11 20.14
CA ALA A 217 19.23 15.68 18.85
C ALA A 217 18.40 14.68 18.00
N PRO A 218 17.58 15.14 17.03
CA PRO A 218 16.90 14.25 16.08
C PRO A 218 17.86 13.25 15.44
N SER A 219 17.35 12.09 15.06
CA SER A 219 18.14 11.04 14.39
C SER A 219 18.38 11.41 12.93
N ASP A 220 19.56 11.12 12.43
CA ASP A 220 20.00 11.31 11.03
C ASP A 220 20.09 10.01 10.23
N VAL A 221 19.68 8.89 10.82
CA VAL A 221 19.76 7.57 10.17
C VAL A 221 18.68 7.35 9.09
N PHE A 222 17.65 8.16 9.08
CA PHE A 222 16.56 8.08 8.11
C PHE A 222 16.78 9.00 6.92
N CYS A 223 16.39 8.55 5.74
CA CYS A 223 16.41 9.39 4.56
C CYS A 223 15.58 10.67 4.78
N ALA A 224 16.20 11.82 4.51
CA ALA A 224 15.47 13.07 4.49
C ALA A 224 14.57 13.13 3.24
N PRO A 225 13.32 13.61 3.39
CA PRO A 225 12.47 13.86 2.22
C PRO A 225 13.11 14.89 1.31
N THR A 226 12.80 14.80 0.01
CA THR A 226 13.27 15.77 -0.98
C THR A 226 12.84 17.19 -0.58
N THR A 227 13.77 18.10 -0.51
CA THR A 227 13.46 19.52 -0.22
C THR A 227 12.67 20.10 -1.40
N PRO A 228 11.49 20.69 -1.16
CA PRO A 228 10.69 21.26 -2.25
C PRO A 228 11.43 22.37 -2.97
N VAL A 229 11.23 22.45 -4.28
CA VAL A 229 11.74 23.56 -5.09
C VAL A 229 11.12 24.87 -4.57
N THR A 230 11.95 25.84 -4.22
CA THR A 230 11.50 27.17 -3.84
C THR A 230 10.75 27.81 -5.01
N SER A 231 9.57 28.33 -4.74
CA SER A 231 8.72 28.98 -5.75
C SER A 231 8.10 30.25 -5.18
N THR A 232 8.14 31.32 -5.94
CA THR A 232 7.46 32.58 -5.63
C THR A 232 5.96 32.55 -5.91
N LYS A 233 5.46 31.49 -6.56
CA LYS A 233 4.02 31.32 -6.82
C LYS A 233 3.29 31.01 -5.52
N GLY A 234 2.09 31.57 -5.34
CA GLY A 234 1.19 31.23 -4.24
C GLY A 234 0.84 29.73 -4.21
N PHE A 235 0.35 29.26 -3.09
CA PHE A 235 -0.15 27.89 -2.94
C PHE A 235 -1.57 27.76 -3.48
N THR A 236 -1.89 26.62 -4.10
CA THR A 236 -3.28 26.26 -4.42
C THR A 236 -4.05 25.93 -3.14
N LEU A 237 -5.38 25.87 -3.22
CA LEU A 237 -6.20 25.52 -2.06
C LEU A 237 -5.79 24.15 -1.47
N ALA A 238 -5.63 23.12 -2.30
CA ALA A 238 -5.20 21.79 -1.84
C ALA A 238 -3.83 21.86 -1.13
N GLN A 239 -2.86 22.59 -1.68
CA GLN A 239 -1.55 22.75 -1.07
C GLN A 239 -1.61 23.44 0.30
N LYS A 240 -2.50 24.44 0.46
CA LYS A 240 -2.74 25.11 1.75
C LYS A 240 -3.40 24.18 2.76
N MET A 241 -4.37 23.39 2.34
CA MET A 241 -5.07 22.43 3.22
C MET A 241 -4.12 21.37 3.75
N VAL A 242 -3.33 20.74 2.86
CA VAL A 242 -2.30 19.78 3.25
C VAL A 242 -1.25 20.45 4.13
N GLY A 243 -0.82 21.67 3.78
CA GLY A 243 0.11 22.46 4.61
C GLY A 243 -0.43 22.69 6.01
N LYS A 244 -1.68 23.13 6.14
CA LYS A 244 -2.34 23.32 7.44
C LYS A 244 -2.36 22.03 8.27
N ALA A 245 -2.65 20.90 7.64
CA ALA A 245 -2.61 19.60 8.30
C ALA A 245 -1.20 19.17 8.74
N CYS A 246 -0.16 19.71 8.09
CA CYS A 246 1.25 19.52 8.45
C CYS A 246 1.81 20.61 9.37
N GLY A 247 1.00 21.60 9.76
CA GLY A 247 1.44 22.73 10.61
C GLY A 247 2.28 23.78 9.88
N VAL A 248 2.19 23.86 8.53
CA VAL A 248 2.91 24.83 7.68
C VAL A 248 1.94 25.55 6.75
N GLU A 249 2.39 26.65 6.10
CA GLU A 249 1.55 27.48 5.22
C GLU A 249 1.02 26.72 3.99
N GLY A 250 1.84 25.83 3.42
CA GLY A 250 1.47 25.03 2.26
C GLY A 250 2.53 23.99 1.91
N ILE A 251 2.11 22.93 1.24
CA ILE A 251 2.98 21.84 0.77
C ILE A 251 2.91 21.77 -0.75
N ARG A 252 4.05 21.80 -1.43
CA ARG A 252 4.12 21.66 -2.89
C ARG A 252 3.93 20.21 -3.31
N ALA A 253 3.36 20.00 -4.50
CA ALA A 253 3.29 18.67 -5.10
C ALA A 253 4.71 18.07 -5.22
N GLY A 254 4.83 16.75 -5.00
CA GLY A 254 6.11 16.04 -4.99
C GLY A 254 6.89 16.14 -3.68
N THR A 255 6.40 16.86 -2.67
CA THR A 255 7.02 16.93 -1.34
C THR A 255 6.45 15.82 -0.46
N TYR A 256 7.31 15.01 0.14
CA TYR A 256 6.88 14.07 1.19
C TYR A 256 6.35 14.86 2.40
N CYS A 257 5.22 14.41 2.95
CA CYS A 257 4.63 15.04 4.13
C CYS A 257 3.74 14.04 4.90
N GLU A 258 3.55 14.30 6.18
CA GLU A 258 2.71 13.51 7.09
C GLU A 258 1.58 14.40 7.64
N PRO A 259 0.48 14.59 6.89
CA PRO A 259 -0.62 15.44 7.34
C PRO A 259 -1.41 14.78 8.48
N LYS A 260 -1.80 15.57 9.48
CA LYS A 260 -2.74 15.13 10.51
C LYS A 260 -4.11 14.90 9.89
N MET A 261 -4.61 13.66 9.93
CA MET A 261 -5.97 13.32 9.51
C MET A 261 -6.96 13.70 10.61
N THR A 262 -8.01 14.42 10.24
CA THR A 262 -9.09 14.77 11.17
C THR A 262 -10.26 13.82 11.06
N THR A 263 -10.47 13.22 9.89
CA THR A 263 -11.59 12.31 9.62
C THR A 263 -11.12 11.05 8.93
N VAL A 264 -11.61 9.90 9.39
CA VAL A 264 -11.39 8.59 8.78
C VAL A 264 -12.72 7.93 8.51
N GLY A 265 -13.01 7.61 7.24
CA GLY A 265 -14.17 6.84 6.83
C GLY A 265 -13.80 5.38 6.59
N SER A 266 -14.41 4.46 7.33
CA SER A 266 -14.26 3.03 7.15
C SER A 266 -15.57 2.38 6.71
N GLN A 267 -15.49 1.27 6.04
CA GLN A 267 -16.66 0.52 5.60
C GLN A 267 -16.46 -0.99 5.81
N ASP A 268 -17.51 -1.77 5.66
CA ASP A 268 -17.60 -3.17 6.06
C ASP A 268 -16.71 -4.13 5.28
N THR A 269 -16.15 -3.75 4.14
CA THR A 269 -15.15 -4.57 3.44
C THR A 269 -13.70 -4.23 3.82
N THR A 270 -13.46 -3.07 4.45
CA THR A 270 -12.13 -2.66 4.93
C THR A 270 -12.00 -2.69 6.46
N GLY A 271 -13.09 -2.47 7.18
CA GLY A 271 -13.13 -2.47 8.65
C GLY A 271 -12.62 -3.75 9.31
N PRO A 272 -12.98 -4.97 8.83
CA PRO A 272 -12.44 -6.21 9.38
C PRO A 272 -10.92 -6.31 9.28
N MET A 273 -10.33 -5.91 8.15
CA MET A 273 -8.87 -5.90 7.97
C MET A 273 -8.21 -4.91 8.92
N THR A 274 -8.76 -3.71 9.04
CA THR A 274 -8.29 -2.68 9.99
C THR A 274 -8.40 -3.19 11.44
N ARG A 275 -9.49 -3.88 11.79
CA ARG A 275 -9.65 -4.50 13.11
C ARG A 275 -8.55 -5.50 13.39
N ASP A 276 -8.25 -6.39 12.45
CA ASP A 276 -7.28 -7.45 12.65
C ASP A 276 -5.86 -6.88 12.72
N GLU A 277 -5.51 -5.92 11.87
CA GLU A 277 -4.24 -5.18 11.95
C GLU A 277 -4.09 -4.43 13.29
N LEU A 278 -5.15 -3.79 13.80
CA LEU A 278 -5.11 -3.09 15.09
C LEU A 278 -5.11 -4.03 16.32
N LYS A 279 -5.57 -5.27 16.17
CA LYS A 279 -5.42 -6.27 17.24
C LYS A 279 -3.96 -6.65 17.45
N ASP A 280 -3.20 -6.78 16.37
CA ASP A 280 -1.75 -7.03 16.43
C ASP A 280 -0.99 -5.85 17.05
N LEU A 281 -1.54 -4.65 16.91
CA LEU A 281 -1.02 -3.40 17.49
C LEU A 281 -1.89 -2.96 18.68
N ALA A 282 -2.12 -3.85 19.63
CA ALA A 282 -3.12 -3.73 20.71
C ALA A 282 -3.06 -2.44 21.54
N CYS A 283 -1.94 -1.73 21.56
CA CYS A 283 -1.75 -0.46 22.26
C CYS A 283 -2.16 0.77 21.45
N LEU A 284 -2.52 0.62 20.17
CA LEU A 284 -2.88 1.75 19.32
C LEU A 284 -4.38 2.03 19.36
N GLY A 285 -4.72 3.29 19.56
CA GLY A 285 -6.06 3.84 19.40
C GLY A 285 -6.16 4.72 18.16
N PHE A 286 -7.34 5.27 17.93
CA PHE A 286 -7.56 6.25 16.87
C PHE A 286 -7.00 7.61 17.29
N SER A 287 -6.28 8.27 16.38
CA SER A 287 -5.76 9.64 16.57
C SER A 287 -6.56 10.69 15.81
N ALA A 288 -7.42 10.30 14.88
CA ALA A 288 -8.30 11.21 14.15
C ALA A 288 -9.47 11.67 15.05
N ASP A 289 -9.91 12.91 14.85
CA ASP A 289 -11.01 13.49 15.64
C ASP A 289 -12.34 12.79 15.40
N LEU A 290 -12.54 12.24 14.17
CA LEU A 290 -13.69 11.42 13.79
C LEU A 290 -13.25 10.18 13.03
N VAL A 291 -13.51 9.01 13.59
CA VAL A 291 -13.43 7.73 12.88
C VAL A 291 -14.83 7.16 12.77
N MET A 292 -15.30 6.95 11.52
CA MET A 292 -16.65 6.49 11.25
C MET A 292 -16.63 5.16 10.50
N GLN A 293 -17.32 4.16 11.03
CA GLN A 293 -17.54 2.86 10.39
C GLN A 293 -18.94 2.79 9.80
N SER A 294 -19.10 2.24 8.61
CA SER A 294 -20.39 1.97 7.97
C SER A 294 -20.49 0.53 7.45
N PHE A 295 -21.70 0.12 7.08
CA PHE A 295 -22.03 -1.21 6.54
C PHE A 295 -22.77 -1.07 5.22
N CYS A 296 -22.16 -0.38 4.26
CA CYS A 296 -22.81 -0.02 3.00
C CYS A 296 -22.70 -1.10 1.91
N HIS A 297 -21.79 -2.07 2.02
CA HIS A 297 -21.58 -3.12 1.01
C HIS A 297 -22.30 -4.43 1.37
N THR A 298 -22.50 -4.72 2.65
CA THR A 298 -23.07 -5.98 3.13
C THR A 298 -24.48 -5.85 3.67
N ALA A 299 -25.06 -4.64 3.69
CA ALA A 299 -26.36 -4.41 4.32
C ALA A 299 -27.55 -5.08 3.61
N ALA A 300 -27.53 -5.15 2.27
CA ALA A 300 -28.69 -5.62 1.50
C ALA A 300 -28.84 -7.14 1.46
N TYR A 301 -27.75 -7.88 1.32
CA TYR A 301 -27.75 -9.35 1.21
C TYR A 301 -26.59 -9.94 1.99
N PRO A 302 -26.63 -9.82 3.35
CA PRO A 302 -25.51 -10.25 4.18
C PRO A 302 -25.38 -11.79 4.16
N LYS A 303 -24.15 -12.27 4.12
CA LYS A 303 -23.79 -13.65 4.36
C LYS A 303 -23.53 -13.88 5.85
N PRO A 304 -23.43 -15.14 6.33
CA PRO A 304 -23.16 -15.40 7.75
C PRO A 304 -21.96 -14.66 8.31
N ILE A 305 -20.86 -14.58 7.55
CA ILE A 305 -19.65 -13.84 7.94
C ILE A 305 -19.88 -12.33 8.00
N ASP A 306 -20.73 -11.78 7.13
CA ASP A 306 -21.09 -10.38 7.14
C ASP A 306 -21.93 -10.05 8.38
N ILE A 307 -22.84 -10.94 8.77
CA ILE A 307 -23.66 -10.80 9.98
C ILE A 307 -22.77 -10.80 11.22
N ASP A 308 -21.79 -11.72 11.30
CA ASP A 308 -20.80 -11.72 12.38
C ASP A 308 -20.00 -10.42 12.43
N THR A 309 -19.56 -9.92 11.28
CA THR A 309 -18.88 -8.63 11.17
C THR A 309 -19.77 -7.47 11.61
N GLN A 310 -21.04 -7.45 11.21
CA GLN A 310 -22.01 -6.42 11.60
C GLN A 310 -22.28 -6.40 13.11
N HIS A 311 -22.13 -7.54 13.78
CA HIS A 311 -22.29 -7.64 15.24
C HIS A 311 -21.01 -7.32 16.02
N THR A 312 -19.84 -7.62 15.49
CA THR A 312 -18.57 -7.54 16.24
C THR A 312 -17.76 -6.27 15.96
N LEU A 313 -17.82 -5.75 14.72
CA LEU A 313 -17.04 -4.58 14.32
C LEU A 313 -17.50 -3.27 15.00
N PRO A 314 -18.80 -3.01 15.24
CA PRO A 314 -19.23 -1.79 15.93
C PRO A 314 -18.59 -1.61 17.31
N ASP A 315 -18.62 -2.64 18.15
CA ASP A 315 -18.03 -2.59 19.48
C ASP A 315 -16.53 -2.35 19.43
N PHE A 316 -15.84 -2.97 18.48
CA PHE A 316 -14.41 -2.75 18.28
C PHE A 316 -14.08 -1.29 17.96
N ILE A 317 -14.85 -0.65 17.07
CA ILE A 317 -14.67 0.75 16.67
C ILE A 317 -15.03 1.70 17.80
N MET A 318 -16.20 1.51 18.45
CA MET A 318 -16.68 2.38 19.52
C MET A 318 -15.81 2.32 20.77
N ASN A 319 -15.29 1.15 21.13
CA ASN A 319 -14.37 0.98 22.26
C ASN A 319 -13.01 1.69 22.06
N ARG A 320 -12.72 2.14 20.84
CA ARG A 320 -11.52 2.92 20.48
C ARG A 320 -11.82 4.39 20.19
N GLY A 321 -13.02 4.86 20.54
CA GLY A 321 -13.43 6.25 20.37
C GLY A 321 -13.99 6.60 19.00
N GLY A 322 -14.25 5.62 18.14
CA GLY A 322 -14.91 5.83 16.85
C GLY A 322 -16.44 5.80 16.94
N VAL A 323 -17.08 6.07 15.84
CA VAL A 323 -18.55 6.02 15.66
C VAL A 323 -18.88 4.90 14.69
N SER A 324 -19.85 4.06 15.00
CA SER A 324 -20.34 3.03 14.09
C SER A 324 -21.79 3.29 13.68
N LEU A 325 -22.02 3.30 12.38
CA LEU A 325 -23.36 3.22 11.80
C LEU A 325 -23.86 1.77 11.86
N ARG A 326 -25.16 1.57 11.67
CA ARG A 326 -25.78 0.24 11.58
C ARG A 326 -25.98 -0.15 10.12
N PRO A 327 -26.10 -1.43 9.80
CA PRO A 327 -26.59 -1.87 8.50
C PRO A 327 -27.90 -1.17 8.12
N GLY A 328 -27.94 -0.53 6.96
CA GLY A 328 -29.12 0.23 6.50
C GLY A 328 -29.14 1.72 6.85
N ASP A 329 -28.26 2.22 7.71
CA ASP A 329 -28.19 3.67 8.03
C ASP A 329 -27.70 4.53 6.84
N GLY A 330 -27.18 3.91 5.79
CA GLY A 330 -26.73 4.55 4.57
C GLY A 330 -25.27 4.34 4.25
N ILE A 331 -24.84 4.88 3.10
CA ILE A 331 -23.47 4.74 2.62
C ILE A 331 -22.54 5.75 3.31
N ILE A 332 -21.29 5.33 3.50
CA ILE A 332 -20.26 6.13 4.18
C ILE A 332 -20.09 7.52 3.57
N HIS A 333 -20.12 7.64 2.23
CA HIS A 333 -19.92 8.92 1.54
C HIS A 333 -21.00 9.94 1.87
N SER A 334 -22.27 9.52 1.98
CA SER A 334 -23.36 10.40 2.36
C SER A 334 -23.21 10.93 3.78
N TRP A 335 -22.71 10.12 4.69
CA TRP A 335 -22.46 10.51 6.07
C TRP A 335 -21.22 11.40 6.17
N LEU A 336 -20.13 11.08 5.50
CA LEU A 336 -18.94 11.92 5.47
C LEU A 336 -19.29 13.32 4.94
N ASN A 337 -20.06 13.44 3.86
CA ASN A 337 -20.51 14.73 3.35
C ASN A 337 -21.26 15.61 4.36
N ARG A 338 -21.86 15.00 5.38
CA ARG A 338 -22.59 15.71 6.45
C ARG A 338 -21.73 16.02 7.66
N MET A 339 -20.69 15.23 7.90
CA MET A 339 -19.92 15.24 9.13
C MET A 339 -18.54 15.87 9.00
N LEU A 340 -18.08 16.11 7.76
CA LEU A 340 -16.78 16.73 7.51
C LEU A 340 -16.74 18.18 7.96
N LEU A 341 -15.61 18.57 8.53
CA LEU A 341 -15.27 19.95 8.78
C LEU A 341 -14.56 20.54 7.56
N PRO A 342 -14.91 21.76 7.12
CA PRO A 342 -14.19 22.46 6.05
C PRO A 342 -12.71 22.66 6.40
N ASP A 343 -11.87 22.75 5.37
CA ASP A 343 -10.43 23.02 5.50
C ASP A 343 -9.65 21.98 6.34
N THR A 344 -10.05 20.73 6.28
CA THR A 344 -9.38 19.62 6.94
C THR A 344 -8.93 18.58 5.91
N VAL A 345 -8.12 17.63 6.34
CA VAL A 345 -7.70 16.47 5.55
C VAL A 345 -8.20 15.21 6.20
N GLY A 346 -8.78 14.33 5.40
CA GLY A 346 -9.26 13.04 5.86
C GLY A 346 -8.87 11.92 4.91
N THR A 347 -9.20 10.71 5.31
CA THR A 347 -8.96 9.51 4.50
C THR A 347 -10.14 8.55 4.61
N GLY A 348 -10.28 7.67 3.64
CA GLY A 348 -11.32 6.65 3.65
C GLY A 348 -10.87 5.34 3.03
N GLY A 349 -11.38 4.24 3.57
CA GLY A 349 -11.09 2.89 3.12
C GLY A 349 -11.80 2.48 1.82
N ASP A 350 -12.65 3.33 1.27
CA ASP A 350 -13.36 3.08 0.02
C ASP A 350 -12.76 3.89 -1.14
N SER A 351 -12.66 3.27 -2.31
CA SER A 351 -12.11 3.92 -3.51
C SER A 351 -12.94 5.13 -4.01
N HIS A 352 -14.20 5.23 -3.58
CA HIS A 352 -15.11 6.34 -3.90
C HIS A 352 -15.12 7.43 -2.83
N THR A 353 -14.23 7.37 -1.82
CA THR A 353 -14.10 8.39 -0.76
C THR A 353 -13.85 9.80 -1.32
N ARG A 354 -13.38 9.91 -2.55
CA ARG A 354 -13.26 11.17 -3.31
C ARG A 354 -14.56 11.96 -3.48
N PHE A 355 -15.72 11.37 -3.29
CA PHE A 355 -17.01 12.07 -3.44
C PHE A 355 -17.23 13.24 -2.47
N PRO A 356 -16.72 13.22 -1.22
CA PRO A 356 -16.81 14.36 -0.33
C PRO A 356 -16.01 15.61 -0.73
N MET A 357 -15.25 15.56 -1.81
CA MET A 357 -14.36 16.67 -2.23
C MET A 357 -15.07 18.03 -2.47
N GLY A 358 -16.38 18.05 -2.66
CA GLY A 358 -17.14 19.31 -2.84
C GLY A 358 -17.08 20.26 -1.64
N ILE A 359 -16.62 19.79 -0.48
CA ILE A 359 -16.50 20.56 0.77
C ILE A 359 -15.09 20.55 1.34
N SER A 360 -14.08 20.41 0.49
CA SER A 360 -12.67 20.48 0.89
C SER A 360 -12.21 19.34 1.81
N PHE A 361 -12.31 18.13 1.31
CA PHE A 361 -11.83 16.93 2.02
C PHE A 361 -10.66 16.27 1.30
#